data_47619e4919c66cffc7ad9e29f2b3755d
#
_entry.id   47619e4919c66cffc7ad9e29f2b3755d
#
_cell.length_a   1.000
_cell.length_b   1.000
_cell.length_c   1.000
_cell.angle_alpha   90.00
_cell.angle_beta   90.00
_cell.angle_gamma   90.00
#
_symmetry.space_group_name_H-M   'P 1'
#
loop_
_entity.id
_entity.type
_entity.pdbx_description
1 polymer ?
#
loop_
_entity_poly.entity_id
_entity_poly.type
_entity_poly.pdbx_seq_one_letter_code
_entity_poly.pdbx_strand_id
1 'polypeptide(L)'
;MGTRISSFADDAARTRVLAAYDKAMAYWPEPRGERDVETGFGTTRVHTFNPDGGGIPVVLLHGQNAGPAEWAPHVAALGEGRPVFAVDRVGEPGRSTQTAPIVTQDAMAAWLEEVLAGLALERVHLVGHSYGGWVALNHAVRAPGRVVSVTAYDPPRALAPLKAGFVLGAVASFLGKPGERQRRWFAGLIGDTGAPADMADAGADFSLKALRGFRMRLLLPARMTDEELRAIAVPALLALGGASRVHDPRRAADRARRTIEGARVEVLPGAGHGIPVRWFNDLVPEFLQKAESAVVG
;
A
#
# COMPACT_ATOMS: atom_id res chain seq x y z
N MET A 1 -29.32 -8.64 -4.50
CA MET A 1 -28.59 -7.59 -5.26
C MET A 1 -27.17 -8.09 -5.43
N GLY A 2 -26.75 -8.42 -6.68
CA GLY A 2 -25.38 -8.86 -6.91
C GLY A 2 -24.38 -7.77 -6.53
N THR A 3 -23.41 -8.11 -5.71
CA THR A 3 -22.31 -7.23 -5.33
C THR A 3 -21.49 -6.92 -6.58
N ARG A 4 -21.49 -5.67 -7.03
CA ARG A 4 -20.77 -5.26 -8.23
C ARG A 4 -19.27 -5.23 -7.94
N ILE A 5 -18.46 -5.77 -8.84
CA ILE A 5 -17.00 -5.67 -8.82
C ILE A 5 -16.54 -4.33 -9.41
N SER A 6 -15.27 -3.99 -9.16
CA SER A 6 -14.60 -2.85 -9.78
C SER A 6 -14.35 -3.09 -11.27
N SER A 7 -14.35 -2.04 -12.08
CA SER A 7 -14.10 -2.15 -13.54
C SER A 7 -13.66 -0.83 -14.14
N PHE A 8 -12.99 -0.86 -15.28
CA PHE A 8 -12.81 0.33 -16.10
C PHE A 8 -14.16 0.89 -16.55
N ALA A 9 -14.23 2.20 -16.75
CA ALA A 9 -15.45 2.88 -17.16
C ALA A 9 -15.90 2.44 -18.57
N ASP A 10 -14.91 2.29 -19.46
CA ASP A 10 -15.02 1.84 -20.85
C ASP A 10 -13.63 1.45 -21.38
N ASP A 11 -13.55 0.90 -22.61
CA ASP A 11 -12.28 0.46 -23.22
C ASP A 11 -11.31 1.60 -23.48
N ALA A 12 -11.81 2.78 -23.83
CA ALA A 12 -10.97 3.96 -24.03
C ALA A 12 -10.34 4.43 -22.70
N ALA A 13 -11.10 4.38 -21.62
CA ALA A 13 -10.58 4.65 -20.28
C ALA A 13 -9.54 3.61 -19.87
N ARG A 14 -9.80 2.31 -20.12
CA ARG A 14 -8.86 1.22 -19.89
C ARG A 14 -7.53 1.48 -20.59
N THR A 15 -7.57 1.79 -21.88
CA THR A 15 -6.37 2.07 -22.68
C THR A 15 -5.57 3.25 -22.11
N ARG A 16 -6.24 4.36 -21.78
CA ARG A 16 -5.58 5.56 -21.21
C ARG A 16 -4.96 5.32 -19.85
N VAL A 17 -5.66 4.58 -18.99
CA VAL A 17 -5.18 4.27 -17.63
C VAL A 17 -4.00 3.33 -17.69
N LEU A 18 -4.08 2.24 -18.47
CA LEU A 18 -2.99 1.28 -18.59
C LEU A 18 -1.74 1.89 -19.26
N ALA A 19 -1.90 2.78 -20.24
CA ALA A 19 -0.76 3.50 -20.80
C ALA A 19 -0.03 4.39 -19.77
N ALA A 20 -0.78 5.00 -18.85
CA ALA A 20 -0.18 5.76 -17.77
C ALA A 20 0.45 4.85 -16.68
N TYR A 21 -0.19 3.71 -16.39
CA TYR A 21 0.37 2.67 -15.54
C TYR A 21 1.73 2.20 -16.07
N ASP A 22 1.80 1.82 -17.34
CA ASP A 22 3.05 1.33 -17.96
C ASP A 22 4.15 2.40 -17.95
N LYS A 23 3.78 3.67 -18.17
CA LYS A 23 4.72 4.80 -18.06
C LYS A 23 5.27 4.94 -16.63
N ALA A 24 4.42 4.79 -15.60
CA ALA A 24 4.86 4.86 -14.23
C ALA A 24 5.71 3.64 -13.83
N MET A 25 5.34 2.43 -14.30
CA MET A 25 6.11 1.20 -14.09
C MET A 25 7.47 1.19 -14.80
N ALA A 26 7.68 2.03 -15.82
CA ALA A 26 8.97 2.13 -16.51
C ALA A 26 10.12 2.63 -15.60
N TYR A 27 9.81 3.23 -14.46
CA TYR A 27 10.81 3.65 -13.47
C TYR A 27 11.27 2.52 -12.52
N TRP A 28 10.65 1.33 -12.61
CA TRP A 28 11.14 0.19 -11.84
C TRP A 28 12.51 -0.25 -12.33
N PRO A 29 13.48 -0.48 -11.41
CA PRO A 29 14.83 -0.95 -11.80
C PRO A 29 14.81 -2.41 -12.28
N GLU A 30 15.88 -2.79 -12.97
CA GLU A 30 16.17 -4.20 -13.29
C GLU A 30 17.04 -4.84 -12.19
N PRO A 31 16.99 -6.17 -12.00
CA PRO A 31 16.18 -7.15 -12.74
C PRO A 31 14.72 -7.18 -12.21
N ARG A 32 13.77 -7.08 -13.13
CA ARG A 32 12.35 -7.13 -12.81
C ARG A 32 11.60 -8.23 -13.57
N GLY A 33 10.49 -8.67 -13.03
CA GLY A 33 9.62 -9.64 -13.65
C GLY A 33 8.16 -9.42 -13.27
N GLU A 34 7.29 -10.22 -13.84
CA GLU A 34 5.86 -10.21 -13.57
C GLU A 34 5.34 -11.63 -13.41
N ARG A 35 4.37 -11.81 -12.52
CA ARG A 35 3.65 -13.06 -12.30
C ARG A 35 2.16 -12.77 -12.17
N ASP A 36 1.33 -13.66 -12.68
CA ASP A 36 -0.10 -13.66 -12.43
C ASP A 36 -0.44 -14.79 -11.44
N VAL A 37 -1.17 -14.45 -10.40
CA VAL A 37 -1.61 -15.39 -9.37
C VAL A 37 -3.13 -15.47 -9.41
N GLU A 38 -3.65 -16.68 -9.65
CA GLU A 38 -5.08 -16.94 -9.59
C GLU A 38 -5.55 -17.06 -8.16
N THR A 39 -6.61 -16.34 -7.81
CA THR A 39 -7.25 -16.37 -6.50
C THR A 39 -8.76 -16.51 -6.62
N GLY A 40 -9.46 -16.86 -5.56
CA GLY A 40 -10.91 -16.85 -5.51
C GLY A 40 -11.55 -15.48 -5.78
N PHE A 41 -10.75 -14.42 -5.83
CA PHE A 41 -11.20 -13.03 -6.07
C PHE A 41 -10.83 -12.53 -7.47
N GLY A 42 -10.10 -13.30 -8.24
CA GLY A 42 -9.62 -13.00 -9.59
C GLY A 42 -8.12 -13.14 -9.73
N THR A 43 -7.61 -12.76 -10.90
CA THR A 43 -6.18 -12.81 -11.21
C THR A 43 -5.46 -11.61 -10.63
N THR A 44 -4.46 -11.83 -9.80
CA THR A 44 -3.62 -10.79 -9.20
C THR A 44 -2.28 -10.71 -9.93
N ARG A 45 -1.98 -9.57 -10.57
CA ARG A 45 -0.65 -9.27 -11.12
C ARG A 45 0.29 -8.93 -9.97
N VAL A 46 1.49 -9.52 -10.00
CA VAL A 46 2.57 -9.23 -9.05
C VAL A 46 3.84 -8.88 -9.81
N HIS A 47 4.41 -7.73 -9.51
CA HIS A 47 5.71 -7.32 -10.05
C HIS A 47 6.81 -7.78 -9.11
N THR A 48 7.91 -8.27 -9.67
CA THR A 48 9.02 -8.81 -8.89
C THR A 48 10.30 -8.01 -9.15
N PHE A 49 11.13 -7.91 -8.13
CA PHE A 49 12.49 -7.40 -8.23
C PHE A 49 13.42 -8.32 -7.44
N ASN A 50 14.61 -8.59 -7.99
CA ASN A 50 15.59 -9.51 -7.40
C ASN A 50 14.97 -10.86 -6.96
N PRO A 51 14.28 -11.58 -7.86
CA PRO A 51 13.50 -12.78 -7.49
C PRO A 51 14.34 -13.92 -6.90
N ASP A 52 15.64 -13.93 -7.18
CA ASP A 52 16.61 -14.96 -6.75
C ASP A 52 17.37 -14.57 -5.47
N GLY A 53 16.99 -13.47 -4.83
CA GLY A 53 17.58 -13.03 -3.55
C GLY A 53 17.35 -14.07 -2.44
N GLY A 54 18.37 -14.27 -1.59
CA GLY A 54 18.35 -15.34 -0.58
C GLY A 54 17.64 -15.02 0.75
N GLY A 55 17.29 -13.75 0.99
CA GLY A 55 16.63 -13.30 2.22
C GLY A 55 15.13 -13.55 2.25
N ILE A 56 14.49 -13.24 3.39
CA ILE A 56 13.03 -13.32 3.51
C ILE A 56 12.38 -12.31 2.56
N PRO A 57 11.42 -12.74 1.72
CA PRO A 57 10.76 -11.86 0.75
C PRO A 57 10.04 -10.68 1.38
N VAL A 58 10.05 -9.53 0.68
CA VAL A 58 9.24 -8.36 1.00
C VAL A 58 8.04 -8.30 0.06
N VAL A 59 6.84 -8.21 0.61
CA VAL A 59 5.60 -8.02 -0.13
C VAL A 59 5.12 -6.58 0.06
N LEU A 60 5.00 -5.85 -1.04
CA LEU A 60 4.68 -4.44 -1.10
C LEU A 60 3.21 -4.22 -1.47
N LEU A 61 2.50 -3.45 -0.64
CA LEU A 61 1.08 -3.15 -0.76
C LEU A 61 0.89 -1.64 -0.93
N HIS A 62 0.55 -1.22 -2.14
CA HIS A 62 0.44 0.19 -2.53
C HIS A 62 -0.78 0.91 -1.93
N GLY A 63 -0.70 2.24 -1.88
CA GLY A 63 -1.81 3.12 -1.55
C GLY A 63 -2.92 3.09 -2.60
N GLN A 64 -4.10 3.60 -2.25
CA GLN A 64 -5.24 3.62 -3.15
C GLN A 64 -4.96 4.43 -4.42
N ASN A 65 -5.24 3.87 -5.60
CA ASN A 65 -4.96 4.44 -6.93
C ASN A 65 -3.47 4.69 -7.24
N ALA A 66 -2.53 4.19 -6.45
CA ALA A 66 -1.11 4.42 -6.69
C ALA A 66 -0.47 3.34 -7.56
N GLY A 67 -0.95 2.10 -7.45
CA GLY A 67 -0.38 0.94 -8.13
C GLY A 67 1.03 0.58 -7.67
N PRO A 68 1.60 -0.54 -8.13
CA PRO A 68 2.95 -0.98 -7.77
C PRO A 68 4.05 0.03 -8.12
N ALA A 69 3.81 0.93 -9.07
CA ALA A 69 4.74 1.99 -9.45
C ALA A 69 5.13 2.93 -8.30
N GLU A 70 4.28 3.05 -7.27
CA GLU A 70 4.57 3.81 -6.05
C GLU A 70 5.89 3.39 -5.40
N TRP A 71 6.26 2.13 -5.54
CA TRP A 71 7.43 1.54 -4.92
C TRP A 71 8.74 1.73 -5.70
N ALA A 72 8.67 2.28 -6.92
CA ALA A 72 9.86 2.45 -7.76
C ALA A 72 11.06 3.11 -7.05
N PRO A 73 10.91 4.19 -6.24
CA PRO A 73 12.04 4.80 -5.54
C PRO A 73 12.55 3.99 -4.33
N HIS A 74 11.87 2.91 -3.95
CA HIS A 74 12.13 2.14 -2.73
C HIS A 74 12.58 0.71 -3.00
N VAL A 75 12.19 0.15 -4.15
CA VAL A 75 12.32 -1.28 -4.42
C VAL A 75 13.77 -1.76 -4.41
N ALA A 76 14.73 -0.95 -4.88
CA ALA A 76 16.13 -1.32 -4.89
C ALA A 76 16.70 -1.46 -3.47
N ALA A 77 16.40 -0.51 -2.58
CA ALA A 77 16.84 -0.57 -1.18
C ALA A 77 16.18 -1.74 -0.42
N LEU A 78 14.89 -1.98 -0.66
CA LEU A 78 14.19 -3.11 -0.04
C LEU A 78 14.65 -4.46 -0.58
N GLY A 79 15.08 -4.52 -1.84
CA GLY A 79 15.51 -5.72 -2.53
C GLY A 79 16.98 -6.05 -2.38
N GLU A 80 17.74 -5.32 -1.58
CA GLU A 80 19.13 -5.64 -1.30
C GLU A 80 19.22 -6.99 -0.53
N GLY A 81 19.70 -8.03 -1.22
CA GLY A 81 19.84 -9.38 -0.69
C GLY A 81 18.55 -10.19 -0.54
N ARG A 82 17.37 -9.70 -0.97
CA ARG A 82 16.08 -10.39 -0.82
C ARG A 82 15.13 -10.18 -1.99
N PRO A 83 14.19 -11.10 -2.24
CA PRO A 83 13.15 -10.91 -3.25
C PRO A 83 12.14 -9.83 -2.82
N VAL A 84 11.67 -9.04 -3.79
CA VAL A 84 10.58 -8.08 -3.59
C VAL A 84 9.42 -8.43 -4.52
N PHE A 85 8.22 -8.44 -3.96
CA PHE A 85 6.96 -8.69 -4.67
C PHE A 85 6.00 -7.53 -4.44
N ALA A 86 5.73 -6.73 -5.46
CA ALA A 86 4.73 -5.67 -5.36
C ALA A 86 3.42 -6.11 -5.98
N VAL A 87 2.40 -6.18 -5.14
CA VAL A 87 1.09 -6.69 -5.52
C VAL A 87 0.27 -5.56 -6.14
N ASP A 88 -0.18 -5.77 -7.38
CA ASP A 88 -1.19 -4.95 -8.02
C ASP A 88 -2.57 -5.42 -7.53
N ARG A 89 -3.14 -4.71 -6.55
CA ARG A 89 -4.31 -5.19 -5.79
C ARG A 89 -5.54 -5.34 -6.67
N VAL A 90 -6.25 -6.49 -6.59
CA VAL A 90 -7.54 -6.68 -7.26
C VAL A 90 -8.56 -5.62 -6.84
N GLY A 91 -9.38 -5.17 -7.78
CA GLY A 91 -10.37 -4.12 -7.53
C GLY A 91 -9.81 -2.70 -7.60
N GLU A 92 -8.54 -2.54 -7.91
CA GLU A 92 -7.86 -1.28 -8.19
C GLU A 92 -7.56 -1.12 -9.69
N PRO A 93 -7.31 0.11 -10.16
CA PRO A 93 -6.92 0.35 -11.55
C PRO A 93 -5.50 -0.13 -11.82
N GLY A 94 -5.36 -1.22 -12.53
CA GLY A 94 -4.08 -1.84 -12.84
C GLY A 94 -4.25 -3.02 -13.78
N ARG A 95 -3.34 -3.97 -13.67
CA ARG A 95 -3.32 -5.17 -14.51
C ARG A 95 -3.97 -6.39 -13.89
N SER A 96 -4.33 -6.31 -12.61
CA SER A 96 -5.13 -7.33 -11.93
C SER A 96 -6.59 -7.31 -12.40
N THR A 97 -7.23 -8.47 -12.41
CA THR A 97 -8.64 -8.61 -12.81
C THR A 97 -9.46 -9.15 -11.67
N GLN A 98 -10.47 -8.40 -11.24
CA GLN A 98 -11.39 -8.83 -10.18
C GLN A 98 -12.56 -9.62 -10.77
N THR A 99 -12.86 -10.80 -10.19
CA THR A 99 -14.00 -11.65 -10.55
C THR A 99 -15.01 -11.82 -9.42
N ALA A 100 -14.57 -11.66 -8.17
CA ALA A 100 -15.44 -11.69 -6.99
C ALA A 100 -15.24 -10.46 -6.10
N PRO A 101 -16.28 -10.00 -5.37
CA PRO A 101 -16.18 -8.82 -4.54
C PRO A 101 -15.41 -9.10 -3.23
N ILE A 102 -14.60 -8.12 -2.79
CA ILE A 102 -13.97 -8.11 -1.45
C ILE A 102 -14.75 -7.10 -0.61
N VAL A 103 -15.62 -7.58 0.28
CA VAL A 103 -16.55 -6.75 1.05
C VAL A 103 -16.36 -6.84 2.57
N THR A 104 -15.46 -7.70 3.04
CA THR A 104 -15.14 -7.85 4.47
C THR A 104 -13.63 -7.81 4.71
N GLN A 105 -13.24 -7.55 5.95
CA GLN A 105 -11.84 -7.59 6.39
C GLN A 105 -11.24 -8.99 6.24
N ASP A 106 -12.04 -10.03 6.53
CA ASP A 106 -11.62 -11.43 6.39
C ASP A 106 -11.41 -11.81 4.91
N ALA A 107 -12.30 -11.37 4.02
CA ALA A 107 -12.13 -11.57 2.57
C ALA A 107 -10.88 -10.87 2.02
N MET A 108 -10.53 -9.69 2.55
CA MET A 108 -9.30 -8.99 2.19
C MET A 108 -8.06 -9.74 2.68
N ALA A 109 -8.09 -10.31 3.88
CA ALA A 109 -7.01 -11.13 4.40
C ALA A 109 -6.88 -12.45 3.63
N ALA A 110 -8.00 -13.11 3.31
CA ALA A 110 -8.03 -14.34 2.52
C ALA A 110 -7.46 -14.13 1.10
N TRP A 111 -7.83 -13.03 0.43
CA TRP A 111 -7.25 -12.68 -0.86
C TRP A 111 -5.71 -12.59 -0.80
N LEU A 112 -5.18 -11.86 0.18
CA LEU A 112 -3.72 -11.71 0.29
C LEU A 112 -3.05 -13.05 0.65
N GLU A 113 -3.67 -13.88 1.51
CA GLU A 113 -3.17 -15.22 1.84
C GLU A 113 -3.10 -16.11 0.60
N GLU A 114 -4.14 -16.09 -0.27
CA GLU A 114 -4.15 -16.82 -1.54
C GLU A 114 -3.04 -16.32 -2.48
N VAL A 115 -2.77 -15.01 -2.52
CA VAL A 115 -1.65 -14.44 -3.30
C VAL A 115 -0.31 -14.96 -2.77
N LEU A 116 -0.09 -14.92 -1.45
CA LEU A 116 1.15 -15.40 -0.83
C LEU A 116 1.36 -16.90 -1.08
N ALA A 117 0.30 -17.69 -0.95
CA ALA A 117 0.32 -19.13 -1.23
C ALA A 117 0.62 -19.44 -2.70
N GLY A 118 -0.03 -18.73 -3.63
CA GLY A 118 0.18 -18.88 -5.08
C GLY A 118 1.59 -18.48 -5.55
N LEU A 119 2.27 -17.60 -4.77
CA LEU A 119 3.68 -17.28 -4.96
C LEU A 119 4.63 -18.25 -4.26
N ALA A 120 4.12 -19.26 -3.52
CA ALA A 120 4.87 -20.18 -2.67
C ALA A 120 5.72 -19.46 -1.60
N LEU A 121 5.21 -18.37 -1.03
CA LEU A 121 5.89 -17.58 -0.01
C LEU A 121 5.48 -18.07 1.38
N GLU A 122 6.35 -18.82 2.06
CA GLU A 122 6.09 -19.37 3.39
C GLU A 122 6.32 -18.34 4.52
N ARG A 123 7.22 -17.39 4.30
CA ARG A 123 7.58 -16.33 5.24
C ARG A 123 7.76 -15.03 4.49
N VAL A 124 7.17 -13.94 4.98
CA VAL A 124 7.21 -12.64 4.31
C VAL A 124 7.30 -11.47 5.29
N HIS A 125 7.91 -10.39 4.86
CA HIS A 125 7.71 -9.08 5.42
C HIS A 125 6.59 -8.36 4.65
N LEU A 126 5.56 -7.88 5.34
CA LEU A 126 4.52 -7.05 4.73
C LEU A 126 4.89 -5.58 4.89
N VAL A 127 4.96 -4.85 3.78
CA VAL A 127 5.23 -3.41 3.77
C VAL A 127 4.13 -2.71 3.00
N GLY A 128 3.40 -1.82 3.67
CA GLY A 128 2.24 -1.18 3.07
C GLY A 128 2.19 0.33 3.30
N HIS A 129 1.71 1.04 2.29
CA HIS A 129 1.43 2.47 2.34
C HIS A 129 -0.07 2.74 2.33
N SER A 130 -0.52 3.68 3.14
CA SER A 130 -1.90 4.14 3.12
C SER A 130 -2.89 2.97 3.22
N TYR A 131 -3.77 2.78 2.23
CA TYR A 131 -4.69 1.63 2.17
C TYR A 131 -3.93 0.30 2.23
N GLY A 132 -2.78 0.17 1.54
CA GLY A 132 -1.91 -1.00 1.62
C GLY A 132 -1.35 -1.22 3.03
N GLY A 133 -1.05 -0.15 3.78
CA GLY A 133 -0.67 -0.23 5.19
C GLY A 133 -1.80 -0.78 6.07
N TRP A 134 -3.04 -0.37 5.80
CA TRP A 134 -4.22 -0.96 6.46
C TRP A 134 -4.39 -2.44 6.08
N VAL A 135 -4.20 -2.81 4.81
CA VAL A 135 -4.25 -4.22 4.37
C VAL A 135 -3.19 -5.06 5.07
N ALA A 136 -1.95 -4.56 5.18
CA ALA A 136 -0.87 -5.25 5.88
C ALA A 136 -1.20 -5.52 7.35
N LEU A 137 -1.69 -4.51 8.07
CA LEU A 137 -2.12 -4.65 9.46
C LEU A 137 -3.32 -5.60 9.61
N ASN A 138 -4.31 -5.48 8.71
CA ASN A 138 -5.46 -6.37 8.67
C ASN A 138 -5.05 -7.84 8.48
N HIS A 139 -4.09 -8.09 7.59
CA HIS A 139 -3.57 -9.44 7.33
C HIS A 139 -2.78 -9.96 8.55
N ALA A 140 -1.92 -9.14 9.16
CA ALA A 140 -1.17 -9.52 10.36
C ALA A 140 -2.06 -9.90 11.55
N VAL A 141 -3.29 -9.38 11.62
CA VAL A 141 -4.29 -9.76 12.64
C VAL A 141 -4.98 -11.07 12.28
N ARG A 142 -5.38 -11.26 11.01
CA ARG A 142 -6.30 -12.33 10.59
C ARG A 142 -5.63 -13.57 10.03
N ALA A 143 -4.44 -13.40 9.44
CA ALA A 143 -3.66 -14.48 8.83
C ALA A 143 -2.15 -14.30 9.11
N PRO A 144 -1.71 -14.30 10.41
CA PRO A 144 -0.33 -14.00 10.75
C PRO A 144 0.67 -15.10 10.39
N GLY A 145 0.22 -16.29 10.01
CA GLY A 145 1.07 -17.48 9.91
C GLY A 145 2.32 -17.36 9.05
N ARG A 146 2.28 -16.52 8.01
CA ARG A 146 3.40 -16.26 7.10
C ARG A 146 4.15 -14.96 7.42
N VAL A 147 3.61 -14.12 8.31
CA VAL A 147 4.11 -12.75 8.52
C VAL A 147 5.28 -12.76 9.50
N VAL A 148 6.46 -12.36 9.04
CA VAL A 148 7.66 -12.18 9.87
C VAL A 148 7.69 -10.79 10.50
N SER A 149 7.27 -9.77 9.77
CA SER A 149 7.08 -8.41 10.30
C SER A 149 6.08 -7.63 9.46
N VAL A 150 5.54 -6.56 10.03
CA VAL A 150 4.67 -5.63 9.32
C VAL A 150 5.20 -4.20 9.42
N THR A 151 5.29 -3.53 8.26
CA THR A 151 5.56 -2.09 8.18
C THR A 151 4.36 -1.40 7.56
N ALA A 152 3.81 -0.39 8.23
CA ALA A 152 2.70 0.40 7.72
C ALA A 152 3.02 1.90 7.77
N TYR A 153 3.05 2.55 6.60
CA TYR A 153 3.19 4.00 6.50
C TYR A 153 1.81 4.66 6.35
N ASP A 154 1.50 5.53 7.28
CA ASP A 154 0.31 6.41 7.35
C ASP A 154 -1.03 5.70 7.06
N PRO A 155 -1.32 4.52 7.70
CA PRO A 155 -2.49 3.71 7.41
C PRO A 155 -3.79 4.41 7.85
N PRO A 156 -4.74 4.68 6.92
CA PRO A 156 -5.97 5.39 7.24
C PRO A 156 -6.89 4.54 8.11
N ARG A 157 -7.52 5.16 9.11
CA ARG A 157 -8.49 4.53 10.03
C ARG A 157 -7.96 3.38 10.89
N ALA A 158 -6.81 2.81 10.60
CA ALA A 158 -6.25 1.73 11.43
C ALA A 158 -6.03 2.22 12.87
N LEU A 159 -5.35 3.34 13.04
CA LEU A 159 -4.90 3.86 14.35
C LEU A 159 -5.70 5.07 14.83
N ALA A 160 -6.18 5.92 13.93
CA ALA A 160 -6.95 7.12 14.26
C ALA A 160 -8.07 7.36 13.23
N PRO A 161 -9.14 8.09 13.59
CA PRO A 161 -10.18 8.47 12.65
C PRO A 161 -9.65 9.44 11.59
N LEU A 162 -10.30 9.45 10.42
CA LEU A 162 -10.00 10.45 9.39
C LEU A 162 -10.32 11.86 9.89
N LYS A 163 -9.49 12.83 9.53
CA LYS A 163 -9.79 14.25 9.77
C LYS A 163 -10.98 14.69 8.90
N ALA A 164 -11.90 15.46 9.47
CA ALA A 164 -13.04 15.99 8.72
C ALA A 164 -12.58 16.83 7.51
N GLY A 165 -11.52 17.62 7.67
CA GLY A 165 -10.92 18.40 6.57
C GLY A 165 -10.40 17.55 5.41
N PHE A 166 -9.88 16.33 5.69
CA PHE A 166 -9.49 15.38 4.65
C PHE A 166 -10.73 14.89 3.88
N VAL A 167 -11.78 14.47 4.58
CA VAL A 167 -13.03 13.99 3.96
C VAL A 167 -13.68 15.07 3.11
N LEU A 168 -13.81 16.28 3.66
CA LEU A 168 -14.36 17.43 2.94
C LEU A 168 -13.51 17.81 1.72
N GLY A 169 -12.19 17.82 1.87
CA GLY A 169 -11.25 18.09 0.78
C GLY A 169 -11.31 17.04 -0.32
N ALA A 170 -11.39 15.76 0.05
CA ALA A 170 -11.60 14.66 -0.90
C ALA A 170 -12.89 14.86 -1.69
N VAL A 171 -14.04 15.01 -1.01
CA VAL A 171 -15.33 15.27 -1.66
C VAL A 171 -15.26 16.50 -2.56
N ALA A 172 -14.72 17.61 -2.04
CA ALA A 172 -14.60 18.85 -2.81
C ALA A 172 -13.68 18.72 -4.03
N SER A 173 -12.65 17.85 -3.99
CA SER A 173 -11.78 17.61 -5.14
C SER A 173 -12.48 16.91 -6.29
N PHE A 174 -13.55 16.15 -6.00
CA PHE A 174 -14.38 15.46 -6.99
C PHE A 174 -15.54 16.33 -7.53
N LEU A 175 -15.84 17.48 -6.89
CA LEU A 175 -16.87 18.40 -7.37
C LEU A 175 -16.33 19.29 -8.50
N GLY A 176 -17.00 19.29 -9.64
CA GLY A 176 -16.66 20.10 -10.82
C GLY A 176 -15.79 19.39 -11.84
N LYS A 177 -15.26 20.16 -12.81
CA LYS A 177 -14.41 19.62 -13.88
C LYS A 177 -13.07 19.17 -13.29
N PRO A 178 -12.60 17.96 -13.63
CA PRO A 178 -11.28 17.48 -13.22
C PRO A 178 -10.17 18.37 -13.80
N GLY A 179 -9.20 18.77 -12.97
CA GLY A 179 -8.13 19.65 -13.44
C GLY A 179 -7.13 20.01 -12.36
N GLU A 180 -6.62 21.23 -12.45
CA GLU A 180 -5.59 21.81 -11.59
C GLU A 180 -5.93 21.74 -10.08
N ARG A 181 -7.19 21.95 -9.71
CA ARG A 181 -7.67 21.86 -8.32
C ARG A 181 -7.44 20.46 -7.73
N GLN A 182 -7.75 19.41 -8.48
CA GLN A 182 -7.57 18.03 -8.06
C GLN A 182 -6.07 17.69 -7.94
N ARG A 183 -5.26 18.12 -8.92
CA ARG A 183 -3.79 17.97 -8.85
C ARG A 183 -3.20 18.63 -7.61
N ARG A 184 -3.57 19.90 -7.34
CA ARG A 184 -3.12 20.63 -6.14
C ARG A 184 -3.55 19.97 -4.84
N TRP A 185 -4.76 19.41 -4.79
CA TRP A 185 -5.23 18.70 -3.61
C TRP A 185 -4.39 17.45 -3.35
N PHE A 186 -4.13 16.63 -4.38
CA PHE A 186 -3.28 15.45 -4.28
C PHE A 186 -1.83 15.79 -3.92
N ALA A 187 -1.24 16.78 -4.60
CA ALA A 187 0.12 17.22 -4.29
C ALA A 187 0.23 17.70 -2.82
N GLY A 188 -0.77 18.47 -2.35
CA GLY A 188 -0.83 18.91 -0.96
C GLY A 188 -1.13 17.80 0.06
N LEU A 189 -1.70 16.66 -0.37
CA LEU A 189 -1.89 15.47 0.44
C LEU A 189 -0.59 14.68 0.56
N ILE A 190 0.04 14.39 -0.56
CA ILE A 190 1.28 13.60 -0.64
C ILE A 190 2.43 14.34 0.04
N GLY A 191 2.58 15.64 -0.24
CA GLY A 191 3.72 16.42 0.24
C GLY A 191 4.98 16.16 -0.59
N ASP A 192 6.10 16.69 -0.13
CA ASP A 192 7.41 16.41 -0.72
C ASP A 192 7.95 15.07 -0.20
N THR A 193 8.16 14.14 -1.11
CA THR A 193 8.70 12.79 -0.81
C THR A 193 10.19 12.68 -1.08
N GLY A 194 10.79 13.64 -1.80
CA GLY A 194 12.17 13.55 -2.28
C GLY A 194 12.35 12.58 -3.46
N ALA A 195 11.26 12.10 -4.06
CA ALA A 195 11.33 11.30 -5.29
C ALA A 195 11.72 12.18 -6.51
N PRO A 196 12.40 11.63 -7.54
CA PRO A 196 12.62 12.34 -8.79
C PRO A 196 11.33 12.91 -9.37
N ALA A 197 11.36 14.15 -9.86
CA ALA A 197 10.15 14.88 -10.27
C ALA A 197 9.39 14.17 -11.41
N ASP A 198 10.11 13.64 -12.39
CA ASP A 198 9.54 12.91 -13.52
C ASP A 198 8.85 11.60 -13.09
N MET A 199 9.41 10.89 -12.11
CA MET A 199 8.79 9.71 -11.49
C MET A 199 7.52 10.10 -10.71
N ALA A 200 7.58 11.16 -9.90
CA ALA A 200 6.43 11.67 -9.15
C ALA A 200 5.30 12.13 -10.10
N ASP A 201 5.65 12.80 -11.20
CA ASP A 201 4.69 13.23 -12.22
C ASP A 201 4.03 12.05 -12.94
N ALA A 202 4.80 10.99 -13.27
CA ALA A 202 4.25 9.79 -13.90
C ALA A 202 3.26 9.07 -12.95
N GLY A 203 3.58 8.93 -11.68
CA GLY A 203 2.70 8.36 -10.65
C GLY A 203 1.42 9.21 -10.46
N ALA A 204 1.55 10.53 -10.41
CA ALA A 204 0.43 11.45 -10.31
C ALA A 204 -0.48 11.39 -11.55
N ASP A 205 0.08 11.31 -12.76
CA ASP A 205 -0.67 11.16 -14.01
C ASP A 205 -1.47 9.86 -14.03
N PHE A 206 -0.84 8.74 -13.63
CA PHE A 206 -1.54 7.46 -13.46
C PHE A 206 -2.70 7.58 -12.48
N SER A 207 -2.44 8.06 -11.25
CA SER A 207 -3.46 8.20 -10.19
C SER A 207 -4.65 9.05 -10.65
N LEU A 208 -4.41 10.16 -11.35
CA LEU A 208 -5.47 11.04 -11.85
C LEU A 208 -6.30 10.41 -12.97
N LYS A 209 -5.67 9.67 -13.89
CA LYS A 209 -6.37 8.93 -14.95
C LYS A 209 -7.16 7.76 -14.37
N ALA A 210 -6.59 7.06 -13.40
CA ALA A 210 -7.23 5.99 -12.66
C ALA A 210 -8.53 6.44 -11.98
N LEU A 211 -8.47 7.55 -11.23
CA LEU A 211 -9.64 8.14 -10.58
C LEU A 211 -10.81 8.46 -11.53
N ARG A 212 -10.52 8.76 -12.80
CA ARG A 212 -11.53 9.12 -13.80
C ARG A 212 -11.97 7.94 -14.64
N GLY A 213 -11.05 7.00 -14.87
CA GLY A 213 -11.25 5.89 -15.79
C GLY A 213 -11.64 4.58 -15.13
N PHE A 214 -11.66 4.52 -13.80
CA PHE A 214 -11.94 3.28 -13.08
C PHE A 214 -13.04 3.46 -12.04
N ARG A 215 -14.03 2.57 -12.06
CA ARG A 215 -15.16 2.54 -11.13
C ARG A 215 -14.85 1.59 -9.99
N MET A 216 -14.28 2.14 -8.94
CA MET A 216 -13.80 1.39 -7.79
C MET A 216 -14.94 0.96 -6.87
N ARG A 217 -14.88 -0.29 -6.41
CA ARG A 217 -15.80 -0.91 -5.44
C ARG A 217 -14.99 -1.53 -4.30
N LEU A 218 -14.22 -0.69 -3.62
CA LEU A 218 -13.35 -1.15 -2.53
C LEU A 218 -14.08 -1.28 -1.21
N LEU A 219 -13.60 -2.23 -0.42
CA LEU A 219 -13.85 -2.25 1.03
C LEU A 219 -13.23 -0.98 1.64
N LEU A 220 -14.05 -0.18 2.31
CA LEU A 220 -13.53 0.96 3.08
C LEU A 220 -12.72 0.44 4.27
N PRO A 221 -11.53 0.99 4.55
CA PRO A 221 -10.77 0.63 5.74
C PRO A 221 -11.64 0.74 6.99
N ALA A 222 -11.85 -0.36 7.69
CA ALA A 222 -12.52 -0.32 8.98
C ALA A 222 -11.56 0.23 10.05
N ARG A 223 -12.12 0.85 11.09
CA ARG A 223 -11.32 1.18 12.28
C ARG A 223 -10.98 -0.13 13.00
N MET A 224 -9.69 -0.38 13.16
CA MET A 224 -9.26 -1.53 13.95
C MET A 224 -9.58 -1.30 15.44
N THR A 225 -10.06 -2.34 16.11
CA THR A 225 -10.30 -2.30 17.56
C THR A 225 -8.97 -2.36 18.33
N ASP A 226 -8.98 -2.07 19.61
CA ASP A 226 -7.77 -2.20 20.44
C ASP A 226 -7.37 -3.66 20.64
N GLU A 227 -8.36 -4.58 20.64
CA GLU A 227 -8.14 -6.03 20.67
C GLU A 227 -7.44 -6.51 19.39
N GLU A 228 -7.91 -6.08 18.22
CA GLU A 228 -7.28 -6.39 16.94
C GLU A 228 -5.83 -5.88 16.89
N LEU A 229 -5.58 -4.66 17.39
CA LEU A 229 -4.22 -4.11 17.42
C LEU A 229 -3.31 -4.88 18.40
N ARG A 230 -3.82 -5.32 19.57
CA ARG A 230 -3.08 -6.16 20.52
C ARG A 230 -2.79 -7.57 19.99
N ALA A 231 -3.60 -8.05 19.04
CA ALA A 231 -3.40 -9.34 18.40
C ALA A 231 -2.24 -9.35 17.38
N ILE A 232 -1.66 -8.20 17.04
CA ILE A 232 -0.47 -8.12 16.19
C ILE A 232 0.74 -8.57 17.03
N ALA A 233 1.12 -9.84 16.88
CA ALA A 233 2.19 -10.47 17.65
C ALA A 233 3.55 -10.45 16.94
N VAL A 234 3.60 -9.95 15.70
CA VAL A 234 4.86 -9.86 14.92
C VAL A 234 5.51 -8.48 15.09
N PRO A 235 6.85 -8.38 14.93
CA PRO A 235 7.52 -7.08 14.90
C PRO A 235 6.80 -6.09 13.99
N ALA A 236 6.47 -4.90 14.50
CA ALA A 236 5.71 -3.90 13.77
C ALA A 236 6.45 -2.56 13.72
N LEU A 237 6.54 -1.97 12.52
CA LEU A 237 7.00 -0.59 12.29
C LEU A 237 5.82 0.25 11.79
N LEU A 238 5.40 1.22 12.60
CA LEU A 238 4.35 2.19 12.26
C LEU A 238 5.00 3.54 12.01
N ALA A 239 4.93 4.01 10.77
CA ALA A 239 5.46 5.31 10.39
C ALA A 239 4.31 6.24 10.01
N LEU A 240 4.32 7.46 10.54
CA LEU A 240 3.25 8.43 10.40
C LEU A 240 3.80 9.76 9.91
N GLY A 241 3.19 10.32 8.87
CA GLY A 241 3.54 11.66 8.42
C GLY A 241 3.13 12.71 9.46
N GLY A 242 4.09 13.44 10.03
CA GLY A 242 3.83 14.45 11.07
C GLY A 242 2.96 15.61 10.57
N ALA A 243 2.97 15.89 9.27
CA ALA A 243 2.10 16.85 8.59
C ALA A 243 0.92 16.17 7.85
N SER A 244 0.66 14.87 8.06
CA SER A 244 -0.42 14.16 7.41
C SER A 244 -1.78 14.86 7.60
N ARG A 245 -2.50 15.01 6.49
CA ARG A 245 -3.86 15.54 6.45
C ARG A 245 -4.92 14.46 6.63
N VAL A 246 -4.54 13.18 6.54
CA VAL A 246 -5.47 12.04 6.58
C VAL A 246 -6.03 11.83 7.98
N HIS A 247 -5.18 11.79 8.99
CA HIS A 247 -5.54 11.59 10.40
C HIS A 247 -4.62 12.42 11.31
N ASP A 248 -4.87 12.39 12.61
CA ASP A 248 -3.97 12.99 13.61
C ASP A 248 -2.80 12.04 13.90
N PRO A 249 -1.56 12.39 13.50
CA PRO A 249 -0.42 11.50 13.64
C PRO A 249 0.00 11.27 15.09
N ARG A 250 -0.18 12.25 15.98
CA ARG A 250 0.13 12.10 17.42
C ARG A 250 -0.83 11.10 18.06
N ARG A 251 -2.14 11.29 17.83
CA ARG A 251 -3.17 10.37 18.32
C ARG A 251 -2.99 8.95 17.79
N ALA A 252 -2.61 8.81 16.52
CA ALA A 252 -2.32 7.52 15.90
C ALA A 252 -1.08 6.87 16.55
N ALA A 253 0.01 7.62 16.74
CA ALA A 253 1.24 7.14 17.37
C ALA A 253 1.00 6.69 18.83
N ASP A 254 0.31 7.52 19.62
CA ASP A 254 0.00 7.20 21.01
C ASP A 254 -0.85 5.95 21.14
N ARG A 255 -1.82 5.76 20.22
CA ARG A 255 -2.62 4.54 20.20
C ARG A 255 -1.78 3.32 19.81
N ALA A 256 -0.96 3.42 18.78
CA ALA A 256 -0.08 2.32 18.36
C ALA A 256 0.83 1.87 19.51
N ARG A 257 1.50 2.81 20.19
CA ARG A 257 2.38 2.51 21.34
C ARG A 257 1.67 1.83 22.51
N ARG A 258 0.39 2.14 22.73
CA ARG A 258 -0.40 1.53 23.82
C ARG A 258 -0.98 0.18 23.47
N THR A 259 -1.16 -0.13 22.18
CA THR A 259 -1.93 -1.32 21.77
C THR A 259 -1.10 -2.37 21.06
N ILE A 260 -0.04 -2.02 20.33
CA ILE A 260 0.80 -2.98 19.63
C ILE A 260 2.09 -3.16 20.43
N GLU A 261 2.23 -4.30 21.09
CA GLU A 261 3.37 -4.59 21.94
C GLU A 261 4.67 -4.57 21.14
N GLY A 262 5.70 -3.89 21.66
CA GLY A 262 7.00 -3.81 21.01
C GLY A 262 7.03 -3.06 19.67
N ALA A 263 5.93 -2.40 19.27
CA ALA A 263 5.93 -1.66 18.00
C ALA A 263 6.93 -0.50 18.01
N ARG A 264 7.74 -0.41 16.97
CA ARG A 264 8.50 0.79 16.64
C ARG A 264 7.55 1.81 15.99
N VAL A 265 7.38 2.97 16.62
CA VAL A 265 6.45 4.00 16.13
C VAL A 265 7.19 5.29 15.88
N GLU A 266 7.25 5.69 14.63
CA GLU A 266 7.92 6.89 14.13
C GLU A 266 6.89 7.94 13.68
N VAL A 267 7.07 9.19 14.09
CA VAL A 267 6.32 10.34 13.58
C VAL A 267 7.31 11.26 12.88
N LEU A 268 7.19 11.37 11.56
CA LEU A 268 8.16 12.06 10.72
C LEU A 268 7.81 13.55 10.60
N PRO A 269 8.57 14.45 11.24
CA PRO A 269 8.29 15.87 11.18
C PRO A 269 8.27 16.39 9.74
N GLY A 270 7.24 17.16 9.39
CA GLY A 270 7.10 17.76 8.06
C GLY A 270 6.67 16.81 6.94
N ALA A 271 6.77 15.49 7.12
CA ALA A 271 6.31 14.52 6.11
C ALA A 271 4.79 14.55 5.98
N GLY A 272 4.30 14.51 4.73
CA GLY A 272 2.88 14.38 4.39
C GLY A 272 2.41 12.92 4.42
N HIS A 273 1.41 12.64 3.57
CA HIS A 273 0.89 11.28 3.40
C HIS A 273 1.77 10.41 2.49
N GLY A 274 2.57 11.01 1.60
CA GLY A 274 3.51 10.29 0.72
C GLY A 274 4.74 9.80 1.46
N ILE A 275 5.31 8.70 1.00
CA ILE A 275 6.45 8.03 1.63
C ILE A 275 7.73 8.86 1.39
N PRO A 276 8.43 9.36 2.44
CA PRO A 276 9.71 10.04 2.27
C PRO A 276 10.81 9.07 1.86
N VAL A 277 11.35 9.23 0.64
CA VAL A 277 12.27 8.27 0.01
C VAL A 277 13.48 7.97 0.88
N ARG A 278 14.22 9.00 1.30
CA ARG A 278 15.46 8.82 2.07
C ARG A 278 15.19 8.10 3.39
N TRP A 279 14.24 8.61 4.17
CA TRP A 279 13.93 8.02 5.47
C TRP A 279 13.49 6.56 5.35
N PHE A 280 12.63 6.27 4.39
CA PHE A 280 12.09 4.94 4.19
C PHE A 280 13.18 3.95 3.78
N ASN A 281 14.05 4.34 2.83
CA ASN A 281 15.11 3.49 2.31
C ASN A 281 16.24 3.26 3.31
N ASP A 282 16.44 4.18 4.26
CA ASP A 282 17.42 4.00 5.34
C ASP A 282 16.84 3.09 6.45
N LEU A 283 15.61 3.35 6.88
CA LEU A 283 15.04 2.72 8.09
C LEU A 283 14.41 1.35 7.86
N VAL A 284 13.65 1.19 6.77
CA VAL A 284 12.87 -0.04 6.60
C VAL A 284 13.75 -1.26 6.40
N PRO A 285 14.81 -1.25 5.56
CA PRO A 285 15.73 -2.37 5.45
C PRO A 285 16.37 -2.78 6.79
N GLU A 286 16.79 -1.79 7.60
CA GLU A 286 17.33 -2.02 8.94
C GLU A 286 16.32 -2.72 9.86
N PHE A 287 15.06 -2.26 9.82
CA PHE A 287 13.98 -2.87 10.61
C PHE A 287 13.71 -4.31 10.19
N LEU A 288 13.66 -4.59 8.87
CA LEU A 288 13.45 -5.95 8.35
C LEU A 288 14.56 -6.90 8.83
N GLN A 289 15.82 -6.49 8.72
CA GLN A 289 16.96 -7.27 9.17
C GLN A 289 16.92 -7.60 10.67
N LYS A 290 16.52 -6.61 11.50
CA LYS A 290 16.34 -6.84 12.94
C LYS A 290 15.21 -7.81 13.24
N ALA A 291 14.10 -7.71 12.49
CA ALA A 291 12.98 -8.63 12.65
C ALA A 291 13.34 -10.07 12.27
N GLU A 292 14.18 -10.28 11.24
CA GLU A 292 14.70 -11.61 10.89
C GLU A 292 15.56 -12.21 12.00
N SER A 293 16.46 -11.41 12.58
CA SER A 293 17.35 -11.85 13.66
C SER A 293 16.59 -12.30 14.91
N ALA A 294 15.45 -11.65 15.20
CA ALA A 294 14.60 -12.00 16.35
C ALA A 294 13.83 -13.33 16.18
N VAL A 295 13.72 -13.86 14.97
CA VAL A 295 12.99 -15.12 14.68
C VAL A 295 13.93 -16.33 14.62
N VAL A 296 15.25 -16.10 14.49
CA VAL A 296 16.27 -17.16 14.39
C VAL A 296 16.89 -17.47 15.77
N GLY A 297 16.75 -16.60 16.76
CA GLY A 297 17.18 -16.80 18.15
C GLY A 297 16.04 -17.30 19.04
#